data_7fe87c668e0b36fc3b22b601625da953
#
_entry.id   7fe87c668e0b36fc3b22b601625da953
#
_cell.length_a   1.000
_cell.length_b   1.000
_cell.length_c   1.000
_cell.angle_alpha   90.00
_cell.angle_beta   90.00
_cell.angle_gamma   90.00
#
_symmetry.space_group_name_H-M   'P 1'
#
loop_
_entity.id
_entity.type
_entity.pdbx_description
1 polymer ?
#
loop_
_entity_poly.entity_id
_entity_poly.type
_entity_poly.pdbx_seq_one_letter_code
_entity_poly.pdbx_strand_id
1 'polypeptide(L)'
;MPKPPEVSVVIPAYNEATYIDRLLEALSRQNFKNFEVIVSDAESKDGTEAIVASFKDKLAIKFVEAPPKGPAFGRNQGAKQAIGAWLLFLDADVHIDNPDFIQELVNKTKAKGWKTSSAQLRVMKGSLLGKIGHSQVYLNLMAHTKHPIFQGYCMFTRREVFKKLSGFNERIQYGEDNDYATRAAKYGFGFVKGLYYYVDPRRYQQEGFRLLFKNMKHEIYRLTHGFSVEGNTAEYHFGKHKKRGD
;
A
#
# COMPACT_ATOMS: atom_id res chain seq x y z
N MET A 1 -25.21 12.95 14.97
CA MET A 1 -24.55 12.29 13.83
C MET A 1 -23.53 11.29 14.38
N PRO A 2 -23.40 10.09 13.84
CA PRO A 2 -22.38 9.15 14.27
C PRO A 2 -20.99 9.77 14.09
N LYS A 3 -20.10 9.51 15.05
CA LYS A 3 -18.71 9.99 15.00
C LYS A 3 -18.01 9.41 13.75
N PRO A 4 -17.29 10.23 12.96
CA PRO A 4 -16.58 9.72 11.81
C PRO A 4 -15.54 8.66 12.23
N PRO A 5 -15.25 7.67 11.38
CA PRO A 5 -14.22 6.66 11.68
C PRO A 5 -12.85 7.32 11.90
N GLU A 6 -12.05 6.70 12.73
CA GLU A 6 -10.68 7.19 12.97
C GLU A 6 -9.76 6.89 11.80
N VAL A 7 -9.95 5.73 11.16
CA VAL A 7 -9.13 5.24 10.05
C VAL A 7 -9.99 5.00 8.82
N SER A 8 -9.54 5.45 7.65
CA SER A 8 -10.04 4.99 6.36
C SER A 8 -9.00 4.08 5.74
N VAL A 9 -9.34 2.81 5.54
CA VAL A 9 -8.52 1.84 4.80
C VAL A 9 -8.83 2.01 3.32
N VAL A 10 -7.83 2.32 2.52
CA VAL A 10 -7.95 2.55 1.07
C VAL A 10 -7.22 1.44 0.32
N ILE A 11 -7.95 0.70 -0.50
CA ILE A 11 -7.45 -0.46 -1.25
C ILE A 11 -7.59 -0.16 -2.74
N PRO A 12 -6.50 0.16 -3.47
CA PRO A 12 -6.54 0.20 -4.93
C PRO A 12 -6.67 -1.23 -5.45
N ALA A 13 -7.58 -1.47 -6.40
CA ALA A 13 -7.81 -2.78 -6.98
C ALA A 13 -7.86 -2.71 -8.52
N TYR A 14 -7.27 -3.72 -9.17
CA TYR A 14 -7.42 -3.98 -10.60
C TYR A 14 -7.23 -5.45 -10.91
N ASN A 15 -8.32 -6.17 -11.15
CA ASN A 15 -8.34 -7.63 -11.35
C ASN A 15 -7.72 -8.40 -10.17
N GLU A 16 -8.20 -8.13 -8.97
CA GLU A 16 -7.66 -8.69 -7.71
C GLU A 16 -8.61 -9.73 -7.06
N ALA A 17 -9.56 -10.31 -7.81
CA ALA A 17 -10.52 -11.29 -7.29
C ALA A 17 -9.85 -12.48 -6.57
N THR A 18 -8.66 -12.87 -6.99
CA THR A 18 -7.90 -13.99 -6.38
C THR A 18 -7.33 -13.67 -4.99
N TYR A 19 -7.20 -12.38 -4.63
CA TYR A 19 -6.44 -11.96 -3.45
C TYR A 19 -7.24 -11.11 -2.48
N ILE A 20 -8.12 -10.23 -2.98
CA ILE A 20 -8.81 -9.21 -2.18
C ILE A 20 -9.70 -9.82 -1.08
N ASP A 21 -10.25 -11.01 -1.30
CA ASP A 21 -11.07 -11.75 -0.35
C ASP A 21 -10.34 -11.96 0.99
N ARG A 22 -9.06 -12.32 0.94
CA ARG A 22 -8.24 -12.57 2.13
C ARG A 22 -7.97 -11.31 2.93
N LEU A 23 -7.69 -10.21 2.23
CA LEU A 23 -7.48 -8.93 2.89
C LEU A 23 -8.77 -8.45 3.55
N LEU A 24 -9.92 -8.52 2.85
CA LEU A 24 -11.21 -8.13 3.41
C LEU A 24 -11.62 -9.01 4.59
N GLU A 25 -11.36 -10.32 4.53
CA GLU A 25 -11.60 -11.22 5.65
C GLU A 25 -10.69 -10.88 6.85
N ALA A 26 -9.40 -10.56 6.63
CA ALA A 26 -8.49 -10.12 7.70
C ALA A 26 -8.94 -8.79 8.31
N LEU A 27 -9.47 -7.86 7.52
CA LEU A 27 -10.03 -6.59 7.99
C LEU A 27 -11.32 -6.80 8.80
N SER A 28 -12.19 -7.71 8.39
CA SER A 28 -13.44 -8.03 9.12
C SER A 28 -13.17 -8.56 10.53
N ARG A 29 -12.05 -9.26 10.70
CA ARG A 29 -11.60 -9.84 11.99
C ARG A 29 -10.82 -8.88 12.88
N GLN A 30 -10.55 -7.64 12.43
CA GLN A 30 -9.87 -6.66 13.28
C GLN A 30 -10.67 -6.35 14.55
N ASN A 31 -10.01 -6.32 15.70
CA ASN A 31 -10.62 -5.92 16.97
C ASN A 31 -10.95 -4.43 17.01
N PHE A 32 -10.12 -3.61 16.37
CA PHE A 32 -10.40 -2.19 16.17
C PHE A 32 -11.55 -2.01 15.17
N LYS A 33 -12.69 -1.44 15.61
CA LYS A 33 -13.90 -1.28 14.76
C LYS A 33 -14.11 0.15 14.25
N ASN A 34 -13.32 1.11 14.72
CA ASN A 34 -13.48 2.52 14.34
C ASN A 34 -12.80 2.85 13.00
N PHE A 35 -13.14 2.08 11.96
CA PHE A 35 -12.63 2.30 10.61
C PHE A 35 -13.69 2.05 9.54
N GLU A 36 -13.45 2.60 8.36
CA GLU A 36 -14.16 2.29 7.10
C GLU A 36 -13.18 1.69 6.09
N VAL A 37 -13.70 1.00 5.10
CA VAL A 37 -12.93 0.45 3.96
C VAL A 37 -13.41 1.13 2.68
N ILE A 38 -12.47 1.50 1.81
CA ILE A 38 -12.76 2.08 0.50
C ILE A 38 -11.95 1.29 -0.52
N VAL A 39 -12.62 0.53 -1.37
CA VAL A 39 -12.00 -0.14 -2.51
C VAL A 39 -12.13 0.77 -3.72
N SER A 40 -10.98 1.20 -4.25
CA SER A 40 -10.91 2.01 -5.47
C SER A 40 -10.54 1.10 -6.64
N ASP A 41 -11.56 0.69 -7.39
CA ASP A 41 -11.44 -0.29 -8.46
C ASP A 41 -11.17 0.37 -9.81
N ALA A 42 -10.20 -0.16 -10.54
CA ALA A 42 -9.78 0.35 -11.84
C ALA A 42 -10.45 -0.42 -13.00
N GLU A 43 -11.80 -0.51 -12.98
CA GLU A 43 -12.63 -1.19 -14.00
C GLU A 43 -12.31 -2.69 -14.13
N SER A 44 -12.19 -3.41 -13.01
CA SER A 44 -11.95 -4.85 -12.97
C SER A 44 -13.01 -5.65 -13.72
N LYS A 45 -12.58 -6.77 -14.35
CA LYS A 45 -13.45 -7.66 -15.16
C LYS A 45 -13.42 -9.12 -14.66
N ASP A 46 -12.79 -9.37 -13.51
CA ASP A 46 -12.54 -10.72 -12.98
C ASP A 46 -13.45 -11.12 -11.81
N GLY A 47 -14.45 -10.28 -11.47
CA GLY A 47 -15.33 -10.52 -10.33
C GLY A 47 -14.90 -9.86 -9.03
N THR A 48 -13.87 -9.00 -9.05
CA THR A 48 -13.43 -8.23 -7.87
C THR A 48 -14.59 -7.51 -7.17
N GLU A 49 -15.48 -6.83 -7.93
CA GLU A 49 -16.64 -6.11 -7.39
C GLU A 49 -17.58 -7.04 -6.60
N ALA A 50 -17.91 -8.21 -7.16
CA ALA A 50 -18.81 -9.16 -6.51
C ALA A 50 -18.25 -9.65 -5.16
N ILE A 51 -16.93 -9.87 -5.08
CA ILE A 51 -16.25 -10.25 -3.84
C ILE A 51 -16.35 -9.09 -2.83
N VAL A 52 -16.05 -7.86 -3.24
CA VAL A 52 -16.18 -6.68 -2.35
C VAL A 52 -17.60 -6.53 -1.83
N ALA A 53 -18.60 -6.72 -2.70
CA ALA A 53 -20.01 -6.63 -2.32
C ALA A 53 -20.42 -7.64 -1.24
N SER A 54 -19.82 -8.85 -1.23
CA SER A 54 -20.09 -9.90 -0.25
C SER A 54 -19.65 -9.55 1.19
N PHE A 55 -18.84 -8.50 1.36
CA PHE A 55 -18.37 -8.04 2.68
C PHE A 55 -19.17 -6.88 3.26
N LYS A 56 -20.23 -6.37 2.59
CA LYS A 56 -21.01 -5.22 3.04
C LYS A 56 -21.65 -5.42 4.42
N ASP A 57 -22.00 -6.65 4.77
CA ASP A 57 -22.60 -6.96 6.09
C ASP A 57 -21.55 -7.08 7.20
N LYS A 58 -20.27 -7.27 6.84
CA LYS A 58 -19.15 -7.44 7.77
C LYS A 58 -18.32 -6.16 7.98
N LEU A 59 -18.30 -5.28 6.97
CA LEU A 59 -17.45 -4.10 6.92
C LEU A 59 -18.23 -2.87 6.46
N ALA A 60 -17.96 -1.71 7.07
CA ALA A 60 -18.37 -0.43 6.51
C ALA A 60 -17.56 -0.13 5.24
N ILE A 61 -17.96 -0.74 4.12
CA ILE A 61 -17.20 -0.76 2.87
C ILE A 61 -17.88 0.07 1.77
N LYS A 62 -17.08 0.86 1.06
CA LYS A 62 -17.46 1.61 -0.14
C LYS A 62 -16.68 1.07 -1.33
N PHE A 63 -17.36 0.90 -2.45
CA PHE A 63 -16.76 0.59 -3.74
C PHE A 63 -16.78 1.85 -4.62
N VAL A 64 -15.63 2.20 -5.20
CA VAL A 64 -15.44 3.41 -6.01
C VAL A 64 -14.81 3.00 -7.32
N GLU A 65 -15.52 3.14 -8.41
CA GLU A 65 -14.98 2.95 -9.75
C GLU A 65 -14.07 4.13 -10.14
N ALA A 66 -12.95 3.83 -10.73
CA ALA A 66 -11.96 4.80 -11.20
C ALA A 66 -11.31 4.31 -12.50
N PRO A 67 -10.99 5.21 -13.44
CA PRO A 67 -10.25 4.83 -14.64
C PRO A 67 -8.91 4.14 -14.33
N PRO A 68 -8.46 3.16 -15.16
CA PRO A 68 -7.23 2.38 -14.91
C PRO A 68 -5.96 3.18 -15.24
N LYS A 69 -5.71 4.27 -14.49
CA LYS A 69 -4.58 5.19 -14.67
C LYS A 69 -3.36 4.88 -13.78
N GLY A 70 -3.34 3.72 -13.13
CA GLY A 70 -2.25 3.26 -12.29
C GLY A 70 -2.51 3.40 -10.78
N PRO A 71 -1.61 2.85 -9.93
CA PRO A 71 -1.83 2.73 -8.49
C PRO A 71 -1.89 4.07 -7.77
N ALA A 72 -1.10 5.07 -8.18
CA ALA A 72 -1.17 6.43 -7.63
C ALA A 72 -2.57 7.03 -7.78
N PHE A 73 -3.14 6.92 -8.97
CA PHE A 73 -4.48 7.42 -9.27
C PHE A 73 -5.55 6.69 -8.45
N GLY A 74 -5.51 5.35 -8.41
CA GLY A 74 -6.45 4.55 -7.61
C GLY A 74 -6.42 4.92 -6.13
N ARG A 75 -5.22 5.02 -5.52
CA ARG A 75 -5.06 5.46 -4.13
C ARG A 75 -5.61 6.87 -3.89
N ASN A 76 -5.36 7.81 -4.80
CA ASN A 76 -5.88 9.17 -4.70
C ASN A 76 -7.42 9.21 -4.79
N GLN A 77 -8.02 8.44 -5.71
CA GLN A 77 -9.50 8.39 -5.83
C GLN A 77 -10.13 7.79 -4.57
N GLY A 78 -9.59 6.70 -4.03
CA GLY A 78 -10.05 6.15 -2.75
C GLY A 78 -9.91 7.15 -1.60
N ALA A 79 -8.78 7.84 -1.50
CA ALA A 79 -8.52 8.83 -0.46
C ALA A 79 -9.46 10.05 -0.52
N LYS A 80 -9.99 10.42 -1.70
CA LYS A 80 -11.01 11.48 -1.84
C LYS A 80 -12.33 11.13 -1.15
N GLN A 81 -12.67 9.84 -1.06
CA GLN A 81 -13.88 9.33 -0.40
C GLN A 81 -13.69 9.11 1.10
N ALA A 82 -12.46 9.20 1.58
CA ALA A 82 -12.09 8.93 2.96
C ALA A 82 -12.51 10.05 3.90
N ILE A 83 -13.14 9.68 5.02
CA ILE A 83 -13.57 10.62 6.07
C ILE A 83 -12.77 10.45 7.37
N GLY A 84 -12.03 9.37 7.53
CA GLY A 84 -11.16 9.10 8.69
C GLY A 84 -10.06 10.15 8.87
N ALA A 85 -9.61 10.34 10.10
CA ALA A 85 -8.49 11.22 10.42
C ALA A 85 -7.14 10.67 9.92
N TRP A 86 -7.07 9.36 9.74
CA TRP A 86 -5.93 8.62 9.23
C TRP A 86 -6.31 7.85 7.98
N LEU A 87 -5.40 7.74 7.03
CA LEU A 87 -5.50 6.91 5.85
C LEU A 87 -4.55 5.72 5.99
N LEU A 88 -5.05 4.52 5.78
CA LEU A 88 -4.25 3.30 5.68
C LEU A 88 -4.40 2.76 4.26
N PHE A 89 -3.37 2.93 3.43
CA PHE A 89 -3.31 2.33 2.11
C PHE A 89 -2.80 0.90 2.24
N LEU A 90 -3.53 -0.05 1.70
CA LEU A 90 -3.17 -1.46 1.61
C LEU A 90 -3.38 -1.93 0.17
N ASP A 91 -2.38 -2.59 -0.41
CA ASP A 91 -2.58 -3.27 -1.70
C ASP A 91 -3.44 -4.53 -1.50
N ALA A 92 -4.23 -4.89 -2.50
CA ALA A 92 -5.24 -5.95 -2.40
C ALA A 92 -4.65 -7.35 -2.11
N ASP A 93 -3.36 -7.57 -2.39
CA ASP A 93 -2.65 -8.83 -2.17
C ASP A 93 -1.86 -8.88 -0.85
N VAL A 94 -2.04 -7.88 0.01
CA VAL A 94 -1.46 -7.88 1.37
C VAL A 94 -2.19 -8.88 2.26
N HIS A 95 -1.43 -9.56 3.11
CA HIS A 95 -1.96 -10.45 4.13
C HIS A 95 -1.63 -9.94 5.54
N ILE A 96 -2.62 -9.97 6.43
CA ILE A 96 -2.55 -9.52 7.82
C ILE A 96 -3.07 -10.64 8.71
N ASP A 97 -2.20 -11.17 9.59
CA ASP A 97 -2.58 -12.23 10.55
C ASP A 97 -3.05 -11.66 11.89
N ASN A 98 -2.52 -10.48 12.28
CA ASN A 98 -2.76 -9.91 13.60
C ASN A 98 -4.14 -9.23 13.67
N PRO A 99 -5.07 -9.67 14.53
CA PRO A 99 -6.38 -9.04 14.69
C PRO A 99 -6.31 -7.65 15.35
N ASP A 100 -5.20 -7.27 15.94
CA ASP A 100 -4.96 -5.95 16.54
C ASP A 100 -4.10 -5.04 15.64
N PHE A 101 -3.89 -5.41 14.37
CA PHE A 101 -2.99 -4.73 13.45
C PHE A 101 -3.29 -3.22 13.35
N ILE A 102 -4.54 -2.86 13.08
CA ILE A 102 -4.93 -1.44 12.92
C ILE A 102 -4.75 -0.70 14.24
N GLN A 103 -5.17 -1.28 15.37
CA GLN A 103 -5.05 -0.66 16.69
C GLN A 103 -3.59 -0.41 17.07
N GLU A 104 -2.72 -1.41 16.86
CA GLU A 104 -1.29 -1.28 17.14
C GLU A 104 -0.62 -0.25 16.24
N LEU A 105 -0.96 -0.25 14.94
CA LEU A 105 -0.42 0.72 13.97
C LEU A 105 -0.76 2.15 14.39
N VAL A 106 -2.04 2.41 14.73
CA VAL A 106 -2.50 3.71 15.23
C VAL A 106 -1.75 4.11 16.49
N ASN A 107 -1.76 3.25 17.50
CA ASN A 107 -1.21 3.56 18.83
C ASN A 107 0.30 3.81 18.77
N LYS A 108 1.04 2.91 18.12
CA LYS A 108 2.50 3.00 18.01
C LYS A 108 2.94 4.21 17.16
N THR A 109 2.22 4.53 16.10
CA THR A 109 2.48 5.72 15.27
C THR A 109 2.28 7.00 16.06
N LYS A 110 1.15 7.10 16.78
CA LYS A 110 0.87 8.26 17.66
C LYS A 110 1.89 8.41 18.76
N ALA A 111 2.26 7.32 19.44
CA ALA A 111 3.25 7.33 20.53
C ALA A 111 4.64 7.83 20.07
N LYS A 112 5.00 7.64 18.80
CA LYS A 112 6.23 8.17 18.19
C LYS A 112 6.10 9.59 17.66
N GLY A 113 4.90 10.19 17.71
CA GLY A 113 4.65 11.52 17.14
C GLY A 113 4.71 11.56 15.60
N TRP A 114 4.80 10.41 14.94
CA TRP A 114 4.87 10.33 13.48
C TRP A 114 3.52 10.69 12.86
N LYS A 115 3.59 11.31 11.69
CA LYS A 115 2.41 11.59 10.86
C LYS A 115 2.28 10.61 9.72
N THR A 116 3.34 9.85 9.44
CA THR A 116 3.35 8.81 8.41
C THR A 116 4.17 7.62 8.92
N SER A 117 3.68 6.41 8.69
CA SER A 117 4.36 5.18 9.11
C SER A 117 3.97 4.00 8.23
N SER A 118 4.69 2.90 8.39
CA SER A 118 4.31 1.58 7.91
C SER A 118 4.56 0.53 8.99
N ALA A 119 3.89 -0.62 8.88
CA ALA A 119 4.31 -1.82 9.57
C ALA A 119 5.56 -2.42 8.88
N GLN A 120 6.16 -3.43 9.49
CA GLN A 120 7.31 -4.13 8.92
C GLN A 120 6.86 -5.19 7.92
N LEU A 121 7.49 -5.21 6.76
CA LEU A 121 7.20 -6.19 5.72
C LEU A 121 7.83 -7.54 6.02
N ARG A 122 7.08 -8.61 5.80
CA ARG A 122 7.57 -9.98 5.71
C ARG A 122 7.11 -10.63 4.41
N VAL A 123 7.97 -11.43 3.84
CA VAL A 123 7.64 -12.23 2.66
C VAL A 123 7.01 -13.54 3.12
N MET A 124 5.87 -13.91 2.54
CA MET A 124 5.26 -15.23 2.74
C MET A 124 6.24 -16.33 2.30
N LYS A 125 5.96 -17.59 2.64
CA LYS A 125 6.81 -18.74 2.26
C LYS A 125 7.19 -18.68 0.78
N GLY A 126 8.50 -18.67 0.46
CA GLY A 126 8.91 -18.59 -0.93
C GLY A 126 10.38 -18.20 -1.15
N SER A 127 10.65 -17.65 -2.29
CA SER A 127 11.92 -17.34 -2.91
C SER A 127 12.89 -16.55 -2.03
N LEU A 128 14.16 -16.97 -2.00
CA LEU A 128 15.25 -16.20 -1.42
C LEU A 128 15.38 -14.81 -2.06
N LEU A 129 15.15 -14.71 -3.39
CA LEU A 129 15.14 -13.44 -4.12
C LEU A 129 14.04 -12.51 -3.62
N GLY A 130 12.86 -13.05 -3.29
CA GLY A 130 11.78 -12.27 -2.68
C GLY A 130 12.20 -11.67 -1.33
N LYS A 131 12.89 -12.44 -0.50
CA LYS A 131 13.42 -11.97 0.80
C LYS A 131 14.49 -10.89 0.64
N ILE A 132 15.35 -11.01 -0.36
CA ILE A 132 16.39 -10.00 -0.66
C ILE A 132 15.73 -8.72 -1.18
N GLY A 133 14.85 -8.84 -2.17
CA GLY A 133 14.19 -7.69 -2.81
C GLY A 133 13.21 -6.94 -1.89
N HIS A 134 12.70 -7.61 -0.84
CA HIS A 134 11.84 -7.02 0.19
C HIS A 134 12.55 -6.91 1.54
N SER A 135 13.86 -6.60 1.54
CA SER A 135 14.65 -6.55 2.77
C SER A 135 14.19 -5.46 3.73
N GLN A 136 13.60 -5.87 4.86
CA GLN A 136 13.22 -4.91 5.92
C GLN A 136 14.44 -4.21 6.53
N VAL A 137 15.62 -4.84 6.51
CA VAL A 137 16.88 -4.21 6.95
C VAL A 137 17.21 -3.02 6.05
N TYR A 138 17.13 -3.21 4.72
CA TYR A 138 17.34 -2.12 3.76
C TYR A 138 16.31 -1.00 3.95
N LEU A 139 15.03 -1.32 4.12
CA LEU A 139 13.98 -0.34 4.37
C LEU A 139 14.22 0.47 5.64
N ASN A 140 14.66 -0.19 6.73
CA ASN A 140 14.97 0.47 7.98
C ASN A 140 16.17 1.41 7.85
N LEU A 141 17.21 1.03 7.08
CA LEU A 141 18.34 1.90 6.80
C LEU A 141 17.91 3.13 6.00
N MET A 142 17.11 2.93 4.96
CA MET A 142 16.64 4.02 4.11
C MET A 142 15.65 4.95 4.81
N ALA A 143 14.91 4.48 5.82
CA ALA A 143 13.97 5.30 6.58
C ALA A 143 14.62 6.50 7.30
N HIS A 144 15.92 6.41 7.57
CA HIS A 144 16.70 7.48 8.24
C HIS A 144 17.51 8.35 7.28
N THR A 145 17.35 8.17 5.98
CA THR A 145 18.02 8.98 4.95
C THR A 145 17.17 10.19 4.55
N LYS A 146 17.73 11.07 3.72
CA LYS A 146 17.00 12.19 3.10
C LYS A 146 15.91 11.71 2.13
N HIS A 147 15.99 10.46 1.67
CA HIS A 147 15.09 9.85 0.70
C HIS A 147 14.57 8.52 1.21
N PRO A 148 13.70 8.52 2.24
CA PRO A 148 13.17 7.30 2.81
C PRO A 148 12.38 6.52 1.76
N ILE A 149 12.47 5.19 1.86
CA ILE A 149 11.71 4.28 1.02
C ILE A 149 10.53 3.75 1.80
N PHE A 150 9.37 3.86 1.20
CA PHE A 150 8.19 3.08 1.53
C PHE A 150 8.05 1.91 0.57
N GLN A 151 7.34 0.90 1.02
CA GLN A 151 6.76 -0.04 0.08
C GLN A 151 5.25 0.22 0.04
N GLY A 152 4.71 0.47 -1.15
CA GLY A 152 3.33 0.86 -1.38
C GLY A 152 2.27 -0.09 -0.82
N TYR A 153 2.69 -1.30 -0.46
CA TYR A 153 1.83 -2.35 0.11
C TYR A 153 1.11 -1.95 1.41
N CYS A 154 1.75 -1.13 2.27
CA CYS A 154 1.16 -0.69 3.54
C CYS A 154 1.68 0.69 3.90
N MET A 155 0.83 1.70 3.80
CA MET A 155 1.18 3.07 4.16
C MET A 155 0.10 3.68 5.05
N PHE A 156 0.50 4.17 6.21
CA PHE A 156 -0.37 4.82 7.18
C PHE A 156 0.01 6.29 7.33
N THR A 157 -0.92 7.21 7.09
CA THR A 157 -0.62 8.65 7.10
C THR A 157 -1.80 9.48 7.61
N ARG A 158 -1.49 10.61 8.26
CA ARG A 158 -2.51 11.59 8.62
C ARG A 158 -3.15 12.17 7.37
N ARG A 159 -4.50 12.16 7.31
CA ARG A 159 -5.24 12.71 6.16
C ARG A 159 -4.93 14.17 5.89
N GLU A 160 -4.67 14.98 6.93
CA GLU A 160 -4.24 16.37 6.78
C GLU A 160 -2.89 16.51 6.07
N VAL A 161 -1.91 15.61 6.39
CA VAL A 161 -0.61 15.57 5.72
C VAL A 161 -0.76 15.12 4.27
N PHE A 162 -1.57 14.08 4.03
CA PHE A 162 -1.87 13.60 2.69
C PHE A 162 -2.45 14.72 1.81
N LYS A 163 -3.44 15.46 2.31
CA LYS A 163 -4.03 16.61 1.61
C LYS A 163 -3.01 17.72 1.37
N LYS A 164 -2.20 18.08 2.38
CA LYS A 164 -1.17 19.11 2.27
C LYS A 164 -0.10 18.79 1.23
N LEU A 165 0.17 17.51 1.01
CA LEU A 165 1.11 17.00 0.00
C LEU A 165 0.45 16.76 -1.37
N SER A 166 -0.86 17.05 -1.52
CA SER A 166 -1.64 16.79 -2.74
C SER A 166 -1.66 15.31 -3.14
N GLY A 167 -1.54 14.41 -2.15
CA GLY A 167 -1.58 12.96 -2.37
C GLY A 167 -0.35 12.39 -3.08
N PHE A 168 -0.57 11.28 -3.80
CA PHE A 168 0.43 10.66 -4.67
C PHE A 168 0.57 11.45 -5.97
N ASN A 169 1.78 11.52 -6.50
CA ASN A 169 2.03 12.11 -7.81
C ASN A 169 1.61 11.13 -8.93
N GLU A 170 0.49 11.42 -9.59
CA GLU A 170 -0.10 10.56 -10.62
C GLU A 170 0.72 10.50 -11.93
N ARG A 171 1.73 11.37 -12.08
CA ARG A 171 2.65 11.33 -13.23
C ARG A 171 3.75 10.29 -13.05
N ILE A 172 3.98 9.81 -11.82
CA ILE A 172 4.97 8.79 -11.52
C ILE A 172 4.29 7.43 -11.65
N GLN A 173 4.73 6.64 -12.63
CA GLN A 173 4.15 5.32 -12.89
C GLN A 173 4.78 4.21 -12.04
N TYR A 174 6.00 4.44 -11.52
CA TYR A 174 6.73 3.48 -10.69
C TYR A 174 7.52 4.20 -9.60
N GLY A 175 7.28 3.83 -8.32
CA GLY A 175 7.90 4.46 -7.16
C GLY A 175 7.17 5.70 -6.65
N GLU A 176 5.88 5.85 -6.95
CA GLU A 176 4.99 6.90 -6.45
C GLU A 176 4.86 6.88 -4.92
N ASP A 177 5.01 5.71 -4.33
CA ASP A 177 5.07 5.46 -2.90
C ASP A 177 6.35 6.06 -2.27
N ASN A 178 7.49 5.88 -2.93
CA ASN A 178 8.77 6.44 -2.48
C ASN A 178 8.82 7.96 -2.63
N ASP A 179 8.22 8.53 -3.70
CA ASP A 179 8.03 9.96 -3.82
C ASP A 179 7.20 10.50 -2.65
N TYR A 180 6.06 9.85 -2.38
CA TYR A 180 5.21 10.26 -1.26
C TYR A 180 5.94 10.15 0.07
N ALA A 181 6.68 9.06 0.33
CA ALA A 181 7.47 8.86 1.54
C ALA A 181 8.47 10.00 1.75
N THR A 182 9.22 10.35 0.70
CA THR A 182 10.20 11.44 0.72
C THR A 182 9.55 12.78 1.06
N ARG A 183 8.40 13.10 0.45
CA ARG A 183 7.65 14.34 0.74
C ARG A 183 7.04 14.34 2.14
N ALA A 184 6.62 13.17 2.65
CA ALA A 184 5.99 13.02 3.96
C ALA A 184 7.01 12.98 5.12
N ALA A 185 8.26 12.62 4.88
CA ALA A 185 9.29 12.41 5.89
C ALA A 185 9.48 13.62 6.83
N LYS A 186 9.35 14.84 6.32
CA LYS A 186 9.47 16.08 7.11
C LYS A 186 8.39 16.22 8.20
N TYR A 187 7.31 15.44 8.14
CA TYR A 187 6.26 15.42 9.17
C TYR A 187 6.42 14.26 10.17
N GLY A 188 7.55 13.56 10.11
CA GLY A 188 7.83 12.39 10.94
C GLY A 188 7.36 11.10 10.26
N PHE A 189 8.34 10.20 10.06
CA PHE A 189 8.18 8.93 9.36
C PHE A 189 8.93 7.79 10.04
N GLY A 190 8.36 6.58 10.04
CA GLY A 190 9.06 5.39 10.50
C GLY A 190 8.31 4.08 10.33
N PHE A 191 9.02 2.98 10.62
CA PHE A 191 8.44 1.64 10.64
C PHE A 191 8.08 1.22 12.08
N VAL A 192 6.85 0.75 12.26
CA VAL A 192 6.35 0.25 13.54
C VAL A 192 6.98 -1.11 13.83
N LYS A 193 7.95 -1.14 14.76
CA LYS A 193 8.65 -2.37 15.14
C LYS A 193 7.71 -3.40 15.77
N GLY A 194 7.88 -4.66 15.40
CA GLY A 194 7.11 -5.79 15.93
C GLY A 194 5.70 -5.93 15.37
N LEU A 195 5.29 -5.08 14.44
CA LEU A 195 4.04 -5.18 13.72
C LEU A 195 4.32 -5.56 12.26
N TYR A 196 3.69 -6.63 11.78
CA TYR A 196 4.03 -7.21 10.48
C TYR A 196 2.82 -7.31 9.56
N TYR A 197 3.05 -7.08 8.28
CA TYR A 197 2.20 -7.50 7.18
C TYR A 197 3.01 -8.36 6.23
N TYR A 198 2.33 -9.17 5.43
CA TYR A 198 2.95 -10.16 4.56
C TYR A 198 2.58 -9.89 3.12
N VAL A 199 3.54 -10.15 2.21
CA VAL A 199 3.36 -10.06 0.76
C VAL A 199 3.72 -11.38 0.08
N ASP A 200 3.03 -11.67 -1.01
CA ASP A 200 3.35 -12.82 -1.85
C ASP A 200 4.57 -12.50 -2.74
N PRO A 201 5.64 -13.30 -2.71
CA PRO A 201 6.82 -13.08 -3.53
C PRO A 201 6.62 -13.43 -5.02
N ARG A 202 5.39 -13.63 -5.49
CA ARG A 202 5.04 -14.10 -6.85
C ARG A 202 5.79 -13.39 -7.98
N ARG A 203 5.95 -12.07 -7.90
CA ARG A 203 6.70 -11.30 -8.91
C ARG A 203 8.17 -11.71 -8.96
N TYR A 204 8.81 -11.94 -7.82
CA TYR A 204 10.19 -12.43 -7.77
C TYR A 204 10.31 -13.89 -8.21
N GLN A 205 9.25 -14.69 -8.02
CA GLN A 205 9.21 -16.07 -8.53
C GLN A 205 9.06 -16.11 -10.05
N GLN A 206 8.30 -15.18 -10.64
CA GLN A 206 8.06 -15.09 -12.08
C GLN A 206 9.18 -14.39 -12.84
N GLU A 207 9.64 -13.25 -12.36
CA GLU A 207 10.62 -12.40 -13.03
C GLU A 207 12.07 -12.67 -12.57
N GLY A 208 12.26 -13.36 -11.44
CA GLY A 208 13.56 -13.75 -10.91
C GLY A 208 14.53 -12.56 -10.71
N PHE A 209 15.78 -12.76 -11.15
CA PHE A 209 16.83 -11.74 -11.06
C PHE A 209 16.52 -10.48 -11.89
N ARG A 210 15.73 -10.61 -12.96
CA ARG A 210 15.35 -9.46 -13.81
C ARG A 210 14.63 -8.38 -13.01
N LEU A 211 13.72 -8.77 -12.12
CA LEU A 211 13.01 -7.83 -11.24
C LEU A 211 13.98 -7.15 -10.27
N LEU A 212 14.93 -7.91 -9.71
CA LEU A 212 15.93 -7.36 -8.78
C LEU A 212 16.81 -6.30 -9.48
N PHE A 213 17.32 -6.60 -10.68
CA PHE A 213 18.09 -5.63 -11.47
C PHE A 213 17.27 -4.40 -11.87
N LYS A 214 15.99 -4.59 -12.23
CA LYS A 214 15.08 -3.51 -12.55
C LYS A 214 14.89 -2.57 -11.36
N ASN A 215 14.63 -3.12 -10.17
CA ASN A 215 14.47 -2.34 -8.94
C ASN A 215 15.77 -1.62 -8.57
N MET A 216 16.92 -2.28 -8.70
CA MET A 216 18.24 -1.67 -8.44
C MET A 216 18.54 -0.52 -9.40
N LYS A 217 18.28 -0.69 -10.70
CA LYS A 217 18.43 0.38 -11.70
C LYS A 217 17.52 1.57 -11.37
N HIS A 218 16.28 1.30 -11.02
CA HIS A 218 15.34 2.34 -10.62
C HIS A 218 15.82 3.09 -9.38
N GLU A 219 16.35 2.37 -8.39
CA GLU A 219 16.82 2.97 -7.15
C GLU A 219 18.08 3.84 -7.39
N ILE A 220 19.03 3.39 -8.19
CA ILE A 220 20.19 4.18 -8.60
C ILE A 220 19.75 5.45 -9.32
N TYR A 221 18.81 5.33 -10.27
CA TYR A 221 18.25 6.48 -10.97
C TYR A 221 17.59 7.49 -10.01
N ARG A 222 16.78 7.00 -9.08
CA ARG A 222 16.13 7.82 -8.05
C ARG A 222 17.13 8.58 -7.19
N LEU A 223 18.19 7.93 -6.76
CA LEU A 223 19.23 8.53 -5.90
C LEU A 223 20.06 9.59 -6.63
N THR A 224 20.23 9.45 -7.95
CA THR A 224 21.05 10.36 -8.77
C THR A 224 20.26 11.49 -9.43
N HIS A 225 19.00 11.25 -9.83
CA HIS A 225 18.17 12.19 -10.59
C HIS A 225 16.90 12.62 -9.87
N GLY A 226 16.60 12.03 -8.69
CA GLY A 226 15.33 12.21 -8.00
C GLY A 226 14.18 11.48 -8.70
N PHE A 227 12.94 11.87 -8.35
CA PHE A 227 11.75 11.35 -9.03
C PHE A 227 11.53 12.13 -10.33
N SER A 228 12.04 11.60 -11.43
CA SER A 228 11.77 12.17 -12.75
C SER A 228 10.29 11.93 -13.10
N VAL A 229 9.62 13.02 -13.47
CA VAL A 229 8.25 12.98 -14.00
C VAL A 229 8.24 12.52 -15.46
N GLU A 230 9.36 12.67 -16.15
CA GLU A 230 9.55 12.37 -17.57
C GLU A 230 10.31 11.04 -17.74
N GLY A 231 9.56 10.01 -18.06
CA GLY A 231 10.10 8.72 -18.43
C GLY A 231 9.75 7.60 -17.45
N ASN A 232 9.12 6.59 -17.99
CA ASN A 232 8.92 5.30 -17.33
C ASN A 232 10.26 4.57 -17.25
N THR A 233 11.06 4.85 -16.20
CA THR A 233 12.37 4.21 -15.98
C THR A 233 12.27 2.71 -15.74
N ALA A 234 11.04 2.23 -15.50
CA ALA A 234 10.70 0.82 -15.42
C ALA A 234 9.37 0.60 -16.16
N GLU A 235 9.35 -0.23 -17.20
CA GLU A 235 8.11 -0.68 -17.83
C GLU A 235 7.22 -1.36 -16.78
N TYR A 236 6.24 -0.60 -16.24
CA TYR A 236 5.26 -1.12 -15.32
C TYR A 236 3.98 -1.46 -16.10
N HIS A 237 3.69 -2.75 -16.18
CA HIS A 237 2.46 -3.23 -16.81
C HIS A 237 1.39 -3.41 -15.72
N PHE A 238 0.58 -2.39 -15.52
CA PHE A 238 -0.56 -2.41 -14.60
C PHE A 238 -1.52 -3.54 -14.97
N GLY A 239 -1.83 -4.43 -14.02
CA GLY A 239 -2.83 -5.50 -14.19
C GLY A 239 -2.39 -6.72 -15.00
N LYS A 240 -1.15 -6.82 -15.48
CA LYS A 240 -0.62 -8.05 -16.10
C LYS A 240 -0.04 -9.00 -15.06
N HIS A 241 -0.90 -9.53 -14.21
CA HIS A 241 -0.52 -10.58 -13.25
C HIS A 241 -1.01 -11.93 -13.74
N LYS A 242 -0.13 -12.95 -13.80
CA LYS A 242 -0.59 -14.33 -14.03
C LYS A 242 -1.48 -14.77 -12.87
N LYS A 243 -2.58 -15.46 -13.19
CA LYS A 243 -3.48 -16.03 -12.19
C LYS A 243 -2.74 -17.08 -11.37
N ARG A 244 -3.18 -17.26 -10.12
CA ARG A 244 -2.68 -18.31 -9.23
C ARG A 244 -3.10 -19.66 -9.81
N GLY A 245 -2.14 -20.46 -10.31
CA GLY A 245 -2.41 -21.80 -10.87
C GLY A 245 -2.13 -21.95 -12.35
N ASP A 246 -1.65 -20.93 -13.07
CA ASP A 246 -1.10 -21.06 -14.44
C ASP A 246 0.41 -21.32 -14.42
#